data_5da837ab738d6f455117e39e495d4e7d
#
_entry.id   5da837ab738d6f455117e39e495d4e7d
#
_cell.length_a   1.000
_cell.length_b   1.000
_cell.length_c   1.000
_cell.angle_alpha   90.00
_cell.angle_beta   90.00
_cell.angle_gamma   90.00
#
_symmetry.space_group_name_H-M   'P 1'
#
loop_
_entity.id
_entity.type
_entity.pdbx_description
1 polymer ?
#
loop_
_entity_poly.entity_id
_entity_poly.type
_entity_poly.pdbx_seq_one_letter_code
_entity_poly.pdbx_strand_id
1 'polypeptide(L)'
;YQDLVKSATYGKEDRGWKDIGTSKELIEQHSLCAGCPESMAFRYILASLPNPEDTVMVGSTGCTSLVFPMVAVHNIHSLFGNQNAIASGLKRALSVRFPGRVKDVVVLAGDGATVDIGLDMTLQAWFRQEKFTTICFDNELYANTGGQESGLMQKGFVAKMAPVGKLFDKVRL
;
A
#
# COMPACT_ATOMS: atom_id res chain seq x y z
N TYR A 1 11.57 -11.97 17.93
CA TYR A 1 10.30 -11.21 17.83
C TYR A 1 10.37 -9.90 18.63
N GLN A 2 10.88 -9.96 19.87
CA GLN A 2 11.08 -8.77 20.74
C GLN A 2 12.12 -7.79 20.16
N ASP A 3 13.15 -8.28 19.48
CA ASP A 3 14.16 -7.41 18.84
C ASP A 3 13.62 -6.77 17.54
N LEU A 4 12.70 -7.43 16.84
CA LEU A 4 11.98 -6.85 15.70
C LEU A 4 11.03 -5.72 16.15
N VAL A 5 10.38 -5.88 17.29
CA VAL A 5 9.51 -4.84 17.87
C VAL A 5 10.35 -3.66 18.37
N LYS A 6 11.50 -3.90 18.97
CA LYS A 6 12.44 -2.85 19.39
C LYS A 6 13.03 -2.08 18.21
N SER A 7 13.24 -2.73 17.06
CA SER A 7 13.71 -2.04 15.86
C SER A 7 12.61 -1.19 15.20
N ALA A 8 11.35 -1.51 15.43
CA ALA A 8 10.20 -0.72 14.93
C ALA A 8 9.93 0.55 15.76
N THR A 9 10.43 0.61 17.01
CA THR A 9 10.29 1.78 17.91
C THR A 9 11.48 2.73 17.84
N TYR A 10 12.20 2.76 16.73
CA TYR A 10 13.41 3.55 16.58
C TYR A 10 13.17 5.04 16.85
N GLY A 11 13.53 5.48 18.06
CA GLY A 11 14.03 6.83 18.35
C GLY A 11 13.10 8.03 18.12
N LYS A 12 11.83 7.80 17.80
CA LYS A 12 10.83 8.87 17.77
C LYS A 12 9.96 8.75 19.01
N GLU A 13 9.92 9.81 19.79
CA GLU A 13 8.91 9.99 20.82
C GLU A 13 7.55 9.56 20.30
N ASP A 14 6.75 8.86 21.12
CA ASP A 14 5.39 8.47 20.77
C ASP A 14 4.62 9.68 20.25
N ARG A 15 4.54 9.80 18.94
CA ARG A 15 3.72 10.82 18.32
C ARG A 15 2.28 10.47 18.60
N GLY A 16 1.65 11.27 19.42
CA GLY A 16 0.22 11.14 19.65
C GLY A 16 -0.55 11.28 18.33
N TRP A 17 -1.74 10.73 18.25
CA TRP A 17 -2.62 10.85 17.08
C TRP A 17 -2.81 12.30 16.57
N LYS A 18 -2.60 13.28 17.43
CA LYS A 18 -2.63 14.73 17.09
C LYS A 18 -1.47 15.17 16.19
N ASP A 19 -0.35 14.47 16.27
CA ASP A 19 0.86 14.79 15.51
C ASP A 19 0.87 14.12 14.12
N ILE A 20 -0.04 13.17 13.89
CA ILE A 20 -0.17 12.46 12.62
C ILE A 20 -0.59 13.41 11.47
N GLY A 21 -1.23 14.53 11.79
CA GLY A 21 -1.57 15.56 10.81
C GLY A 21 -0.39 16.36 10.24
N THR A 22 0.81 16.20 10.80
CA THR A 22 2.01 16.97 10.41
C THR A 22 2.80 16.37 9.23
N SER A 23 2.36 15.24 8.67
CA SER A 23 2.94 14.70 7.43
C SER A 23 2.63 15.52 6.17
N LYS A 24 2.15 16.76 6.33
CA LYS A 24 1.89 17.70 5.23
C LYS A 24 3.12 17.95 4.36
N GLU A 25 4.30 17.81 4.94
CA GLU A 25 5.58 17.96 4.24
C GLU A 25 5.85 16.82 3.23
N LEU A 26 5.23 15.66 3.43
CA LEU A 26 5.47 14.47 2.62
C LEU A 26 4.38 14.20 1.58
N ILE A 27 3.29 14.95 1.60
CA ILE A 27 2.17 14.82 0.65
C ILE A 27 1.60 16.19 0.31
N GLU A 28 1.51 16.48 -0.98
CA GLU A 28 0.87 17.68 -1.52
C GLU A 28 -0.61 17.44 -1.81
N GLN A 29 -1.20 18.32 -2.60
CA GLN A 29 -2.56 18.17 -3.09
C GLN A 29 -2.68 16.95 -4.01
N HIS A 30 -3.68 16.11 -3.78
CA HIS A 30 -3.92 14.88 -4.52
C HIS A 30 -5.29 14.90 -5.23
N SER A 31 -5.51 13.97 -6.16
CA SER A 31 -6.71 13.87 -6.99
C SER A 31 -7.72 12.82 -6.51
N LEU A 32 -7.61 12.33 -5.28
CA LEU A 32 -8.63 11.45 -4.68
C LEU A 32 -9.94 12.21 -4.45
N CYS A 33 -11.04 11.48 -4.38
CA CYS A 33 -12.36 12.02 -4.09
C CYS A 33 -12.37 12.82 -2.78
N ALA A 34 -13.16 13.87 -2.72
CA ALA A 34 -13.36 14.66 -1.51
C ALA A 34 -13.86 13.76 -0.36
N GLY A 35 -13.16 13.80 0.77
CA GLY A 35 -13.49 12.96 1.94
C GLY A 35 -13.09 11.49 1.82
N CYS A 36 -12.34 11.09 0.81
CA CYS A 36 -11.87 9.72 0.67
C CYS A 36 -10.94 9.33 1.84
N PRO A 37 -11.22 8.23 2.57
CA PRO A 37 -10.40 7.80 3.71
C PRO A 37 -9.00 7.35 3.30
N GLU A 38 -8.77 6.99 2.04
CA GLU A 38 -7.46 6.60 1.53
C GLU A 38 -6.44 7.75 1.69
N SER A 39 -6.87 9.01 1.50
CA SER A 39 -5.99 10.17 1.69
C SER A 39 -5.53 10.32 3.14
N MET A 40 -6.40 10.02 4.10
CA MET A 40 -6.04 9.98 5.51
C MET A 40 -5.08 8.83 5.82
N ALA A 41 -5.35 7.65 5.29
CA ALA A 41 -4.48 6.49 5.46
C ALA A 41 -3.06 6.76 4.92
N PHE A 42 -2.94 7.40 3.75
CA PHE A 42 -1.64 7.85 3.24
C PHE A 42 -0.91 8.76 4.21
N ARG A 43 -1.59 9.73 4.81
CA ARG A 43 -0.97 10.64 5.80
C ARG A 43 -0.47 9.89 7.03
N TYR A 44 -1.23 8.92 7.52
CA TYR A 44 -0.82 8.09 8.65
C TYR A 44 0.39 7.22 8.30
N ILE A 45 0.39 6.60 7.13
CA ILE A 45 1.51 5.80 6.65
C ILE A 45 2.77 6.66 6.55
N LEU A 46 2.69 7.81 5.88
CA LEU A 46 3.82 8.73 5.74
C LEU A 46 4.35 9.23 7.08
N ALA A 47 3.47 9.57 8.01
CA ALA A 47 3.85 10.00 9.36
C ALA A 47 4.49 8.88 10.20
N SER A 48 4.18 7.62 9.89
CA SER A 48 4.74 6.45 10.59
C SER A 48 6.07 5.96 10.03
N LEU A 49 6.51 6.48 8.89
CA LEU A 49 7.80 6.09 8.31
C LEU A 49 8.95 6.52 9.22
N PRO A 50 9.79 5.57 9.67
CA PRO A 50 10.92 5.91 10.54
C PRO A 50 11.96 6.79 9.82
N ASN A 51 12.23 6.51 8.55
CA ASN A 51 13.17 7.24 7.71
C ASN A 51 12.59 7.40 6.29
N PRO A 52 11.82 8.46 6.02
CA PRO A 52 11.28 8.70 4.68
C PRO A 52 12.34 8.74 3.57
N GLU A 53 13.53 9.26 3.86
CA GLU A 53 14.66 9.34 2.92
C GLU A 53 15.26 7.97 2.57
N ASP A 54 15.12 7.00 3.47
CA ASP A 54 15.58 5.61 3.29
C ASP A 54 14.44 4.66 2.91
N THR A 55 13.26 5.20 2.65
CA THR A 55 12.08 4.44 2.25
C THR A 55 11.81 4.60 0.77
N VAL A 56 11.47 3.48 0.10
CA VAL A 56 10.93 3.49 -1.26
C VAL A 56 9.53 2.91 -1.24
N MET A 57 8.58 3.66 -1.73
CA MET A 57 7.19 3.22 -1.87
C MET A 57 6.96 2.61 -3.25
N VAL A 58 6.27 1.49 -3.29
CA VAL A 58 5.86 0.85 -4.55
C VAL A 58 4.34 0.89 -4.63
N GLY A 59 3.82 1.66 -5.59
CA GLY A 59 2.40 1.80 -5.82
C GLY A 59 1.87 0.91 -6.93
N SER A 60 0.62 0.53 -6.82
CA SER A 60 -0.11 -0.13 -7.89
C SER A 60 -1.06 0.83 -8.59
N THR A 61 -1.45 0.48 -9.82
CA THR A 61 -2.50 1.19 -10.55
C THR A 61 -3.84 1.09 -9.79
N GLY A 62 -4.58 2.18 -9.74
CA GLY A 62 -5.84 2.29 -9.01
C GLY A 62 -6.00 3.68 -8.41
N CYS A 63 -6.83 3.84 -7.37
CA CYS A 63 -6.96 5.11 -6.64
C CYS A 63 -5.62 5.56 -6.05
N THR A 64 -4.80 4.63 -5.60
CA THR A 64 -3.44 4.85 -5.10
C THR A 64 -2.59 5.68 -6.05
N SER A 65 -2.72 5.48 -7.38
CA SER A 65 -1.97 6.24 -8.39
C SER A 65 -2.32 7.73 -8.46
N LEU A 66 -3.44 8.13 -7.89
CA LEU A 66 -3.85 9.53 -7.80
C LEU A 66 -3.16 10.31 -6.68
N VAL A 67 -2.44 9.62 -5.82
CA VAL A 67 -1.67 10.19 -4.69
C VAL A 67 -0.17 10.09 -4.95
N PHE A 68 0.30 9.01 -5.53
CA PHE A 68 1.71 8.69 -5.67
C PHE A 68 2.58 9.82 -6.25
N PRO A 69 2.18 10.55 -7.31
CA PRO A 69 2.97 11.65 -7.86
C PRO A 69 3.15 12.83 -6.89
N MET A 70 2.31 12.90 -5.85
CA MET A 70 2.26 14.00 -4.89
C MET A 70 2.98 13.70 -3.58
N VAL A 71 3.63 12.53 -3.48
CA VAL A 71 4.33 12.08 -2.27
C VAL A 71 5.81 12.39 -2.38
N ALA A 72 6.36 13.09 -1.39
CA ALA A 72 7.79 13.46 -1.31
C ALA A 72 8.67 12.33 -0.73
N VAL A 73 8.33 11.08 -1.02
CA VAL A 73 9.11 9.87 -0.70
C VAL A 73 9.48 9.21 -2.01
N HIS A 74 10.67 8.61 -2.10
CA HIS A 74 11.03 7.85 -3.30
C HIS A 74 9.94 6.84 -3.64
N ASN A 75 9.43 6.88 -4.84
CA ASN A 75 8.34 6.00 -5.22
C ASN A 75 8.49 5.46 -6.64
N ILE A 76 7.90 4.28 -6.86
CA ILE A 76 7.83 3.61 -8.15
C ILE A 76 6.40 3.16 -8.36
N HIS A 77 5.80 3.56 -9.48
CA HIS A 77 4.50 3.05 -9.89
C HIS A 77 4.68 1.75 -10.67
N SER A 78 4.03 0.67 -10.22
CA SER A 78 4.04 -0.63 -10.87
C SER A 78 2.87 -0.81 -11.84
N LEU A 79 2.96 -1.79 -12.71
CA LEU A 79 1.79 -2.32 -13.39
C LEU A 79 0.81 -2.92 -12.38
N PHE A 80 -0.48 -2.91 -12.73
CA PHE A 80 -1.55 -3.45 -11.90
C PHE A 80 -1.31 -4.93 -11.53
N GLY A 81 -1.24 -5.22 -10.23
CA GLY A 81 -0.96 -6.56 -9.70
C GLY A 81 0.53 -6.90 -9.52
N ASN A 82 1.47 -6.15 -10.12
CA ASN A 82 2.90 -6.48 -10.07
C ASN A 82 3.68 -5.81 -8.93
N GLN A 83 3.03 -5.07 -8.06
CA GLN A 83 3.68 -4.27 -7.01
C GLN A 83 4.56 -5.10 -6.08
N ASN A 84 4.13 -6.30 -5.68
CA ASN A 84 4.90 -7.15 -4.77
C ASN A 84 6.12 -7.79 -5.47
N ALA A 85 6.03 -8.09 -6.77
CA ALA A 85 7.16 -8.57 -7.54
C ALA A 85 8.24 -7.49 -7.70
N ILE A 86 7.82 -6.25 -8.00
CA ILE A 86 8.74 -5.10 -8.08
C ILE A 86 9.37 -4.83 -6.72
N ALA A 87 8.60 -4.85 -5.62
CA ALA A 87 9.11 -4.65 -4.28
C ALA A 87 10.15 -5.71 -3.89
N SER A 88 9.92 -6.97 -4.25
CA SER A 88 10.88 -8.07 -4.04
C SER A 88 12.21 -7.80 -4.75
N GLY A 89 12.17 -7.47 -6.04
CA GLY A 89 13.36 -7.13 -6.82
C GLY A 89 14.08 -5.91 -6.27
N LEU A 90 13.32 -4.85 -5.96
CA LEU A 90 13.83 -3.60 -5.41
C LEU A 90 14.51 -3.81 -4.06
N LYS A 91 13.88 -4.53 -3.11
CA LYS A 91 14.47 -4.79 -1.79
C LYS A 91 15.82 -5.52 -1.91
N ARG A 92 15.91 -6.48 -2.81
CA ARG A 92 17.16 -7.20 -3.09
C ARG A 92 18.22 -6.30 -3.73
N ALA A 93 17.84 -5.50 -4.71
CA ALA A 93 18.73 -4.57 -5.37
C ALA A 93 19.28 -3.52 -4.38
N LEU A 94 18.43 -2.98 -3.51
CA LEU A 94 18.83 -2.02 -2.49
C LEU A 94 19.80 -2.63 -1.47
N SER A 95 19.61 -3.89 -1.07
CA SER A 95 20.54 -4.56 -0.14
C SER A 95 21.91 -4.81 -0.74
N VAL A 96 21.98 -5.06 -2.05
CA VAL A 96 23.25 -5.19 -2.78
C VAL A 96 23.92 -3.82 -3.00
N ARG A 97 23.15 -2.81 -3.38
CA ARG A 97 23.67 -1.47 -3.70
C ARG A 97 24.13 -0.70 -2.46
N PHE A 98 23.49 -0.93 -1.32
CA PHE A 98 23.74 -0.23 -0.06
C PHE A 98 23.99 -1.23 1.08
N PRO A 99 25.10 -1.98 1.05
CA PRO A 99 25.41 -2.97 2.06
C PRO A 99 25.53 -2.29 3.44
N GLY A 100 24.93 -2.87 4.45
CA GLY A 100 24.96 -2.35 5.82
C GLY A 100 23.99 -1.20 6.12
N ARG A 101 23.25 -0.68 5.11
CA ARG A 101 22.19 0.31 5.32
C ARG A 101 20.81 -0.35 5.19
N VAL A 102 19.95 -0.04 6.16
CA VAL A 102 18.54 -0.47 6.05
C VAL A 102 17.81 0.48 5.11
N LYS A 103 17.30 -0.08 4.03
CA LYS A 103 16.39 0.61 3.11
C LYS A 103 15.03 -0.05 3.18
N ASP A 104 14.00 0.70 3.53
CA ASP A 104 12.65 0.17 3.64
C ASP A 104 11.92 0.21 2.31
N VAL A 105 11.11 -0.81 2.07
CA VAL A 105 10.22 -0.88 0.92
C VAL A 105 8.81 -1.06 1.43
N VAL A 106 7.91 -0.17 1.03
CA VAL A 106 6.50 -0.19 1.43
C VAL A 106 5.64 -0.24 0.16
N VAL A 107 4.83 -1.27 0.06
CA VAL A 107 3.90 -1.46 -1.06
C VAL A 107 2.53 -0.91 -0.66
N LEU A 108 1.94 -0.10 -1.53
CA LEU A 108 0.60 0.44 -1.36
C LEU A 108 -0.25 0.06 -2.59
N ALA A 109 -1.31 -0.70 -2.35
CA ALA A 109 -2.15 -1.21 -3.43
C ALA A 109 -3.60 -1.37 -2.97
N GLY A 110 -4.54 -1.28 -3.89
CA GLY A 110 -5.93 -1.62 -3.63
C GLY A 110 -6.14 -3.15 -3.53
N ASP A 111 -7.33 -3.53 -3.11
CA ASP A 111 -7.77 -4.92 -2.98
C ASP A 111 -7.66 -5.70 -4.29
N GLY A 112 -8.17 -5.16 -5.40
CA GLY A 112 -8.07 -5.82 -6.71
C GLY A 112 -6.63 -6.06 -7.17
N ALA A 113 -5.72 -5.15 -6.87
CA ALA A 113 -4.30 -5.31 -7.18
C ALA A 113 -3.59 -6.30 -6.27
N THR A 114 -4.08 -6.52 -5.05
CA THR A 114 -3.42 -7.33 -4.04
C THR A 114 -3.96 -8.76 -4.02
N VAL A 115 -5.29 -8.93 -4.07
CA VAL A 115 -5.95 -10.22 -3.84
C VAL A 115 -6.60 -10.82 -5.08
N ASP A 116 -6.71 -10.07 -6.17
CA ASP A 116 -7.20 -10.59 -7.45
C ASP A 116 -6.03 -10.75 -8.43
N ILE A 117 -5.72 -9.71 -9.21
CA ILE A 117 -4.69 -9.79 -10.26
C ILE A 117 -3.29 -10.03 -9.70
N GLY A 118 -2.98 -9.51 -8.51
CA GLY A 118 -1.67 -9.65 -7.88
C GLY A 118 -1.57 -10.75 -6.83
N LEU A 119 -2.55 -11.64 -6.72
CA LEU A 119 -2.58 -12.66 -5.67
C LEU A 119 -1.38 -13.59 -5.71
N ASP A 120 -1.00 -14.05 -6.89
CA ASP A 120 0.14 -14.94 -7.09
C ASP A 120 1.47 -14.27 -6.64
N MET A 121 1.67 -12.99 -7.01
CA MET A 121 2.83 -12.21 -6.58
C MET A 121 2.85 -11.97 -5.07
N THR A 122 1.67 -11.75 -4.49
CA THR A 122 1.51 -11.58 -3.03
C THR A 122 1.87 -12.87 -2.30
N LEU A 123 1.32 -14.00 -2.72
CA LEU A 123 1.62 -15.30 -2.13
C LEU A 123 3.10 -15.68 -2.29
N GLN A 124 3.68 -15.45 -3.46
CA GLN A 124 5.09 -15.73 -3.70
C GLN A 124 6.01 -14.86 -2.84
N ALA A 125 5.65 -13.61 -2.58
CA ALA A 125 6.38 -12.77 -1.65
C ALA A 125 6.35 -13.34 -0.22
N TRP A 126 5.20 -13.81 0.24
CA TRP A 126 5.05 -14.46 1.56
C TRP A 126 5.83 -15.77 1.65
N PHE A 127 5.72 -16.64 0.67
CA PHE A 127 6.48 -17.91 0.64
C PHE A 127 7.99 -17.69 0.69
N ARG A 128 8.47 -16.65 0.04
CA ARG A 128 9.90 -16.29 0.07
C ARG A 128 10.29 -15.46 1.29
N GLN A 129 9.35 -15.14 2.18
CA GLN A 129 9.58 -14.33 3.38
C GLN A 129 10.29 -13.01 3.05
N GLU A 130 9.83 -12.34 1.99
CA GLU A 130 10.40 -11.07 1.55
C GLU A 130 10.25 -10.00 2.63
N LYS A 131 11.29 -9.21 2.84
CA LYS A 131 11.38 -8.22 3.93
C LYS A 131 10.90 -6.85 3.48
N PHE A 132 9.63 -6.73 3.14
CA PHE A 132 8.95 -5.47 2.90
C PHE A 132 7.52 -5.52 3.44
N THR A 133 6.89 -4.36 3.55
CA THR A 133 5.51 -4.25 4.05
C THR A 133 4.56 -4.00 2.89
N THR A 134 3.49 -4.78 2.80
CA THR A 134 2.38 -4.52 1.87
C THR A 134 1.17 -4.03 2.65
N ILE A 135 0.62 -2.90 2.24
CA ILE A 135 -0.61 -2.31 2.77
C ILE A 135 -1.65 -2.38 1.67
N CYS A 136 -2.72 -3.10 1.94
CA CYS A 136 -3.87 -3.22 1.05
C CYS A 136 -4.96 -2.23 1.47
N PHE A 137 -5.33 -1.33 0.58
CA PHE A 137 -6.51 -0.47 0.73
C PHE A 137 -7.74 -1.23 0.25
N ASP A 138 -8.42 -1.88 1.19
CA ASP A 138 -9.62 -2.66 0.91
C ASP A 138 -10.85 -1.74 0.88
N ASN A 139 -11.28 -1.35 -0.31
CA ASN A 139 -12.52 -0.62 -0.55
C ASN A 139 -13.61 -1.52 -1.18
N GLU A 140 -13.33 -2.82 -1.28
CA GLU A 140 -14.23 -3.87 -1.77
C GLU A 140 -14.63 -3.77 -3.25
N LEU A 141 -13.97 -2.90 -4.03
CA LEU A 141 -14.26 -2.78 -5.47
C LEU A 141 -13.11 -2.13 -6.25
N TYR A 142 -13.12 -2.28 -7.57
CA TYR A 142 -12.25 -1.53 -8.47
C TYR A 142 -12.84 -0.14 -8.69
N ALA A 143 -12.66 0.73 -7.69
CA ALA A 143 -13.31 2.05 -7.66
C ALA A 143 -12.83 2.96 -8.79
N ASN A 144 -11.53 3.03 -9.03
CA ASN A 144 -10.92 3.94 -10.00
C ASN A 144 -11.38 3.64 -11.44
N THR A 145 -11.60 2.38 -11.78
CA THR A 145 -12.00 1.95 -13.12
C THR A 145 -13.52 1.95 -13.34
N GLY A 146 -14.32 2.29 -12.34
CA GLY A 146 -15.74 2.49 -12.48
C GLY A 146 -16.65 1.60 -11.64
N GLY A 147 -16.09 0.84 -10.66
CA GLY A 147 -16.88 0.08 -9.70
C GLY A 147 -17.17 -1.35 -10.13
N GLN A 148 -16.18 -2.06 -10.63
CA GLN A 148 -16.22 -3.50 -10.82
C GLN A 148 -16.10 -4.22 -9.47
N GLU A 149 -16.64 -5.43 -9.38
CA GLU A 149 -16.50 -6.25 -8.17
C GLU A 149 -15.05 -6.70 -7.96
N SER A 150 -14.60 -6.68 -6.72
CA SER A 150 -13.33 -7.30 -6.32
C SER A 150 -13.55 -8.61 -5.58
N GLY A 151 -12.48 -9.40 -5.41
CA GLY A 151 -12.50 -10.60 -4.60
C GLY A 151 -12.88 -10.33 -3.15
N LEU A 152 -12.56 -9.14 -2.63
CA LEU A 152 -12.91 -8.73 -1.25
C LEU A 152 -14.28 -8.10 -1.11
N MET A 153 -15.00 -7.86 -2.19
CA MET A 153 -16.38 -7.36 -2.14
C MET A 153 -17.31 -8.36 -1.48
N GLN A 154 -18.20 -7.87 -0.64
CA GLN A 154 -19.17 -8.73 0.05
C GLN A 154 -20.22 -9.28 -0.93
N LYS A 155 -20.64 -10.53 -0.68
CA LYS A 155 -21.72 -11.16 -1.44
C LYS A 155 -23.01 -10.35 -1.34
N GLY A 156 -23.67 -10.17 -2.47
CA GLY A 156 -24.91 -9.42 -2.60
C GLY A 156 -24.73 -7.90 -2.65
N PHE A 157 -23.51 -7.40 -2.45
CA PHE A 157 -23.27 -5.96 -2.58
C PHE A 157 -23.39 -5.53 -4.05
N VAL A 158 -24.15 -4.45 -4.28
CA VAL A 158 -24.41 -3.90 -5.62
C VAL A 158 -23.43 -2.78 -5.90
N ALA A 159 -22.79 -2.82 -7.04
CA ALA A 159 -21.92 -1.75 -7.52
C ALA A 159 -22.29 -1.36 -8.95
N LYS A 160 -21.75 -0.25 -9.45
CA LYS A 160 -22.09 0.28 -10.77
C LYS A 160 -21.90 -0.75 -11.89
N MET A 161 -20.83 -1.54 -11.84
CA MET A 161 -20.51 -2.59 -12.82
C MET A 161 -20.88 -4.00 -12.34
N ALA A 162 -21.54 -4.10 -11.17
CA ALA A 162 -22.13 -5.32 -10.62
C ALA A 162 -23.59 -5.04 -10.19
N PRO A 163 -24.48 -4.71 -11.12
CA PRO A 163 -25.84 -4.22 -10.82
C PRO A 163 -26.75 -5.29 -10.20
N VAL A 164 -26.45 -6.57 -10.40
CA VAL A 164 -27.18 -7.68 -9.78
C VAL A 164 -26.60 -8.11 -8.43
N GLY A 165 -25.54 -7.44 -8.00
CA GLY A 165 -24.79 -7.79 -6.79
C GLY A 165 -23.80 -8.94 -7.01
N LYS A 166 -22.78 -9.00 -6.18
CA LYS A 166 -21.76 -10.06 -6.22
C LYS A 166 -22.39 -11.42 -5.88
N LEU A 167 -22.14 -12.41 -6.71
CA LEU A 167 -22.74 -13.75 -6.57
C LEU A 167 -21.96 -14.66 -5.63
N PHE A 168 -20.67 -14.47 -5.49
CA PHE A 168 -19.76 -15.32 -4.72
C PHE A 168 -19.38 -14.69 -3.38
N ASP A 169 -19.00 -15.54 -2.43
CA ASP A 169 -18.53 -15.08 -1.14
C ASP A 169 -17.21 -14.30 -1.24
N LYS A 170 -16.96 -13.41 -0.27
CA LYS A 170 -15.73 -12.68 -0.12
C LYS A 170 -14.55 -13.64 0.06
N VAL A 171 -13.44 -13.39 -0.64
CA VAL A 171 -12.19 -14.10 -0.41
C VAL A 171 -11.72 -13.81 1.02
N ARG A 172 -11.24 -14.83 1.70
CA ARG A 172 -10.63 -14.74 3.04
C ARG A 172 -9.15 -15.14 2.93
N LEU A 173 -8.29 -14.19 3.17
CA LEU A 173 -6.83 -14.37 3.21
C LEU A 173 -6.32 -14.37 4.64
#